data_4b1d436bf0cac3fb3fdac47c19707440
#
_entry.id   4b1d436bf0cac3fb3fdac47c19707440
#
_cell.length_a   1.000
_cell.length_b   1.000
_cell.length_c   1.000
_cell.angle_alpha   90.00
_cell.angle_beta   90.00
_cell.angle_gamma   90.00
#
_symmetry.space_group_name_H-M   'P 1'
#
loop_
_entity.id
_entity.type
_entity.pdbx_description
1 polymer ?
#
loop_
_entity_poly.entity_id
_entity_poly.type
_entity_poly.pdbx_seq_one_letter_code
_entity_poly.pdbx_strand_id
1 'polypeptide(L)'
;NVSAAAVSKWENGQSVPDILVLTALADFFEVSLDALVGYTVQAHRRGDMVARIRQLVVQKKHTEATRAAREALRRYPNSFDVVYEATQAYGYSGMEQNRPEDLRKALSLAERAMVLITQDQEREKHIRPESIWSLMGNYHAHLNEYDEAIRCYENGNVAEVNDIAIANSQTELGCYDHALPKLSRGLVVSVIRLFNAATGAMNCLIASGRQQDAIALASWLCRALDGMESTSGSYIWKMKTILYTNSARAMVRMGRMNDAELQLRQAIHCARRFDAAPSYSVNGFRFYWGEEKSILDITGETAMSAIARCIDRNDDARAELREIFARLQA
;
A
#
# COMPACT_ATOMS: atom_id res chain seq x y z
N ASN A 1 20.92 -23.71 49.68
CA ASN A 1 21.56 -25.00 49.44
C ASN A 1 20.53 -25.99 48.87
N VAL A 2 20.77 -26.48 47.68
CA VAL A 2 19.95 -27.48 46.99
C VAL A 2 20.64 -28.84 47.17
N SER A 3 19.88 -29.92 47.51
CA SER A 3 20.42 -31.23 47.64
C SER A 3 20.65 -31.91 46.28
N ALA A 4 21.64 -32.81 46.17
CA ALA A 4 21.89 -33.56 44.93
C ALA A 4 20.67 -34.42 44.54
N ALA A 5 19.88 -34.89 45.46
CA ALA A 5 18.64 -35.62 45.21
C ALA A 5 17.55 -34.75 44.60
N ALA A 6 17.50 -33.45 44.91
CA ALA A 6 16.55 -32.49 44.28
C ALA A 6 16.97 -32.24 42.83
N VAL A 7 18.27 -32.00 42.57
CA VAL A 7 18.82 -31.78 41.22
C VAL A 7 18.54 -33.03 40.33
N SER A 8 18.79 -34.25 40.84
CA SER A 8 18.51 -35.47 40.09
C SER A 8 17.02 -35.61 39.72
N LYS A 9 16.08 -35.19 40.59
CA LYS A 9 14.67 -35.16 40.27
C LYS A 9 14.31 -34.18 39.16
N TRP A 10 14.96 -33.02 39.15
CA TRP A 10 14.77 -32.00 38.11
C TRP A 10 15.28 -32.48 36.76
N GLU A 11 16.51 -33.03 36.71
CA GLU A 11 17.12 -33.58 35.49
C GLU A 11 16.31 -34.74 34.91
N ASN A 12 15.64 -35.52 35.74
CA ASN A 12 14.79 -36.65 35.31
C ASN A 12 13.31 -36.25 35.10
N GLY A 13 12.97 -34.95 35.20
CA GLY A 13 11.61 -34.47 35.00
C GLY A 13 10.58 -34.87 36.03
N GLN A 14 11.03 -35.40 37.19
CA GLN A 14 10.16 -35.84 38.28
C GLN A 14 9.63 -34.69 39.15
N SER A 15 10.28 -33.52 39.12
CA SER A 15 9.84 -32.31 39.77
C SER A 15 10.45 -31.10 39.04
N VAL A 16 9.92 -29.89 39.31
CA VAL A 16 10.42 -28.63 38.78
C VAL A 16 10.97 -27.82 39.94
N PRO A 17 12.10 -27.07 39.77
CA PRO A 17 12.59 -26.12 40.76
C PRO A 17 11.53 -25.05 41.03
N ASP A 18 11.48 -24.51 42.24
CA ASP A 18 10.69 -23.32 42.54
C ASP A 18 11.30 -22.08 41.88
N ILE A 19 10.54 -21.00 41.81
CA ILE A 19 10.93 -19.79 41.06
C ILE A 19 12.17 -19.12 41.66
N LEU A 20 12.37 -19.19 43.00
CA LEU A 20 13.53 -18.62 43.66
C LEU A 20 14.79 -19.41 43.35
N VAL A 21 14.69 -20.73 43.21
CA VAL A 21 15.77 -21.59 42.78
C VAL A 21 16.08 -21.37 41.28
N LEU A 22 15.06 -21.20 40.46
CA LEU A 22 15.26 -20.88 39.01
C LEU A 22 15.98 -19.55 38.82
N THR A 23 15.66 -18.50 39.59
CA THR A 23 16.37 -17.22 39.53
C THR A 23 17.84 -17.37 39.97
N ALA A 24 18.10 -18.10 41.06
CA ALA A 24 19.46 -18.37 41.52
C ALA A 24 20.28 -19.20 40.52
N LEU A 25 19.63 -20.13 39.80
CA LEU A 25 20.28 -20.88 38.73
C LEU A 25 20.56 -20.02 37.51
N ALA A 26 19.65 -19.12 37.13
CA ALA A 26 19.85 -18.16 36.03
C ALA A 26 21.06 -17.26 36.33
N ASP A 27 21.16 -16.72 37.54
CA ASP A 27 22.30 -15.94 37.99
C ASP A 27 23.61 -16.75 38.00
N PHE A 28 23.56 -17.99 38.48
CA PHE A 28 24.72 -18.89 38.54
C PHE A 28 25.27 -19.24 37.16
N PHE A 29 24.39 -19.44 36.17
CA PHE A 29 24.79 -19.75 34.78
C PHE A 29 24.96 -18.49 33.93
N GLU A 30 24.79 -17.28 34.49
CA GLU A 30 24.87 -16.02 33.75
C GLU A 30 23.95 -15.95 32.53
N VAL A 31 22.76 -16.54 32.63
CA VAL A 31 21.75 -16.55 31.57
C VAL A 31 20.47 -15.88 32.08
N SER A 32 19.64 -15.40 31.16
CA SER A 32 18.29 -14.93 31.54
C SER A 32 17.40 -16.07 32.00
N LEU A 33 16.45 -15.81 32.89
CA LEU A 33 15.47 -16.79 33.33
C LEU A 33 14.72 -17.41 32.15
N ASP A 34 14.39 -16.60 31.14
CA ASP A 34 13.73 -17.04 29.91
C ASP A 34 14.57 -18.05 29.11
N ALA A 35 15.89 -17.79 29.02
CA ALA A 35 16.83 -18.73 28.39
C ALA A 35 16.91 -20.05 29.17
N LEU A 36 16.94 -19.97 30.51
CA LEU A 36 17.01 -21.15 31.38
C LEU A 36 15.77 -22.04 31.27
N VAL A 37 14.56 -21.44 31.19
CA VAL A 37 13.30 -22.19 31.05
C VAL A 37 12.91 -22.50 29.60
N GLY A 38 13.73 -22.11 28.63
CA GLY A 38 13.49 -22.35 27.21
C GLY A 38 12.33 -21.53 26.66
N TYR A 39 12.04 -20.36 27.24
CA TYR A 39 10.91 -19.50 26.85
C TYR A 39 11.01 -19.00 25.40
N THR A 40 12.22 -18.86 24.87
CA THR A 40 12.48 -18.57 23.45
C THR A 40 11.85 -19.59 22.50
N VAL A 41 11.70 -20.83 22.91
CA VAL A 41 10.99 -21.89 22.15
C VAL A 41 9.50 -21.57 22.00
N GLN A 42 8.89 -20.88 22.97
CA GLN A 42 7.48 -20.49 22.89
C GLN A 42 7.26 -19.32 21.91
N ALA A 43 8.21 -18.37 21.83
CA ALA A 43 8.15 -17.27 20.86
C ALA A 43 8.22 -17.79 19.42
N HIS A 44 9.12 -18.75 19.13
CA HIS A 44 9.17 -19.42 17.82
C HIS A 44 7.87 -20.16 17.49
N ARG A 45 7.33 -20.94 18.44
CA ARG A 45 6.04 -21.64 18.22
C ARG A 45 4.88 -20.67 17.98
N ARG A 46 4.85 -19.52 18.65
CA ARG A 46 3.85 -18.46 18.42
C ARG A 46 4.00 -17.89 16.99
N GLY A 47 5.22 -17.54 16.61
CA GLY A 47 5.53 -17.07 15.26
C GLY A 47 5.15 -18.06 14.17
N ASP A 48 5.44 -19.34 14.37
CA ASP A 48 5.06 -20.42 13.43
C ASP A 48 3.54 -20.53 13.26
N MET A 49 2.78 -20.40 14.36
CA MET A 49 1.31 -20.43 14.31
C MET A 49 0.76 -19.21 13.56
N VAL A 50 1.29 -18.01 13.81
CA VAL A 50 0.94 -16.78 13.11
C VAL A 50 1.25 -16.90 11.62
N ALA A 51 2.46 -17.33 11.26
CA ALA A 51 2.86 -17.54 9.87
C ALA A 51 1.97 -18.56 9.14
N ARG A 52 1.60 -19.66 9.83
CA ARG A 52 0.69 -20.67 9.30
C ARG A 52 -0.70 -20.12 9.02
N ILE A 53 -1.28 -19.32 9.95
CA ILE A 53 -2.58 -18.69 9.74
C ILE A 53 -2.52 -17.79 8.50
N ARG A 54 -1.51 -16.90 8.42
CA ARG A 54 -1.29 -15.99 7.29
C ARG A 54 -1.17 -16.77 5.96
N GLN A 55 -0.39 -17.83 5.94
CA GLN A 55 -0.22 -18.65 4.74
C GLN A 55 -1.55 -19.30 4.29
N LEU A 56 -2.35 -19.82 5.23
CA LEU A 56 -3.64 -20.42 4.92
C LEU A 56 -4.64 -19.40 4.39
N VAL A 57 -4.63 -18.17 4.92
CA VAL A 57 -5.43 -17.06 4.41
C VAL A 57 -5.04 -16.72 2.97
N VAL A 58 -3.74 -16.55 2.70
CA VAL A 58 -3.25 -16.27 1.34
C VAL A 58 -3.60 -17.40 0.35
N GLN A 59 -3.57 -18.65 0.80
CA GLN A 59 -3.98 -19.83 0.01
C GLN A 59 -5.50 -19.99 -0.10
N LYS A 60 -6.30 -19.09 0.47
CA LYS A 60 -7.77 -19.15 0.51
C LYS A 60 -8.34 -20.42 1.15
N LYS A 61 -7.58 -21.04 2.06
CA LYS A 61 -7.99 -22.21 2.84
C LYS A 61 -8.73 -21.79 4.12
N HIS A 62 -9.89 -21.13 3.95
CA HIS A 62 -10.58 -20.44 5.04
C HIS A 62 -10.93 -21.33 6.23
N THR A 63 -11.44 -22.53 5.98
CA THR A 63 -11.79 -23.49 7.06
C THR A 63 -10.56 -23.93 7.86
N GLU A 64 -9.43 -24.13 7.20
CA GLU A 64 -8.18 -24.47 7.86
C GLU A 64 -7.60 -23.27 8.61
N ALA A 65 -7.69 -22.06 8.01
CA ALA A 65 -7.23 -20.80 8.60
C ALA A 65 -7.99 -20.48 9.89
N THR A 66 -9.32 -20.57 9.90
CA THR A 66 -10.14 -20.32 11.10
C THR A 66 -9.92 -21.40 12.17
N ARG A 67 -9.64 -22.66 11.79
CA ARG A 67 -9.24 -23.72 12.72
C ARG A 67 -7.90 -23.42 13.37
N ALA A 68 -6.89 -23.07 12.58
CA ALA A 68 -5.56 -22.70 13.08
C ALA A 68 -5.61 -21.46 13.97
N ALA A 69 -6.41 -20.44 13.59
CA ALA A 69 -6.66 -19.25 14.39
C ALA A 69 -7.28 -19.58 15.76
N ARG A 70 -8.25 -20.47 15.79
CA ARG A 70 -8.89 -20.93 17.04
C ARG A 70 -7.89 -21.63 17.96
N GLU A 71 -7.03 -22.46 17.41
CA GLU A 71 -5.98 -23.15 18.18
C GLU A 71 -4.97 -22.14 18.76
N ALA A 72 -4.51 -21.20 17.93
CA ALA A 72 -3.59 -20.15 18.35
C ALA A 72 -4.18 -19.24 19.45
N LEU A 73 -5.44 -18.81 19.31
CA LEU A 73 -6.15 -18.01 20.30
C LEU A 73 -6.33 -18.73 21.64
N ARG A 74 -6.51 -20.05 21.65
CA ARG A 74 -6.57 -20.82 22.89
C ARG A 74 -5.23 -20.82 23.65
N ARG A 75 -4.13 -20.81 22.91
CA ARG A 75 -2.78 -20.91 23.48
C ARG A 75 -2.20 -19.53 23.83
N TYR A 76 -2.46 -18.54 22.99
CA TYR A 76 -1.92 -17.17 23.13
C TYR A 76 -3.04 -16.11 23.05
N PRO A 77 -3.97 -16.14 24.01
CA PRO A 77 -5.16 -15.29 23.92
C PRO A 77 -4.86 -13.80 23.98
N ASN A 78 -3.76 -13.38 24.60
CA ASN A 78 -3.38 -11.98 24.81
C ASN A 78 -2.19 -11.54 23.92
N SER A 79 -1.82 -12.34 22.92
CA SER A 79 -0.81 -11.93 21.94
C SER A 79 -1.48 -11.10 20.84
N PHE A 80 -1.01 -9.87 20.65
CA PHE A 80 -1.50 -9.00 19.58
C PHE A 80 -1.44 -9.69 18.20
N ASP A 81 -0.28 -10.26 17.84
CA ASP A 81 -0.07 -10.89 16.54
C ASP A 81 -1.07 -12.03 16.28
N VAL A 82 -1.29 -12.87 17.30
CA VAL A 82 -2.25 -13.99 17.20
C VAL A 82 -3.68 -13.48 17.03
N VAL A 83 -4.08 -12.48 17.81
CA VAL A 83 -5.43 -11.90 17.74
C VAL A 83 -5.64 -11.19 16.41
N TYR A 84 -4.64 -10.44 15.93
CA TYR A 84 -4.71 -9.74 14.65
C TYR A 84 -4.80 -10.71 13.46
N GLU A 85 -3.95 -11.75 13.40
CA GLU A 85 -4.03 -12.74 12.31
C GLU A 85 -5.31 -13.59 12.38
N ALA A 86 -5.81 -13.86 13.59
CA ALA A 86 -7.11 -14.50 13.75
C ALA A 86 -8.26 -13.59 13.25
N THR A 87 -8.19 -12.26 13.51
CA THR A 87 -9.12 -11.29 12.94
C THR A 87 -9.16 -11.39 11.43
N GLN A 88 -8.00 -11.44 10.78
CA GLN A 88 -7.88 -11.60 9.33
C GLN A 88 -8.48 -12.94 8.86
N ALA A 89 -8.14 -14.05 9.52
CA ALA A 89 -8.63 -15.38 9.13
C ALA A 89 -10.16 -15.48 9.18
N TYR A 90 -10.78 -14.99 10.24
CA TYR A 90 -12.24 -14.95 10.36
C TYR A 90 -12.86 -13.92 9.40
N GLY A 91 -12.24 -12.75 9.24
CA GLY A 91 -12.72 -11.73 8.31
C GLY A 91 -12.76 -12.23 6.88
N TYR A 92 -11.67 -12.78 6.36
CA TYR A 92 -11.63 -13.34 5.00
C TYR A 92 -12.60 -14.53 4.83
N SER A 93 -12.72 -15.41 5.84
CA SER A 93 -13.71 -16.48 5.82
C SER A 93 -15.13 -15.93 5.70
N GLY A 94 -15.44 -14.91 6.49
CA GLY A 94 -16.77 -14.29 6.48
C GLY A 94 -17.08 -13.58 5.16
N MET A 95 -16.14 -12.81 4.62
CA MET A 95 -16.33 -12.06 3.37
C MET A 95 -16.41 -12.99 2.15
N GLU A 96 -15.49 -13.94 1.99
CA GLU A 96 -15.42 -14.77 0.78
C GLU A 96 -16.44 -15.93 0.79
N GLN A 97 -16.86 -16.41 1.95
CA GLN A 97 -17.82 -17.52 2.08
C GLN A 97 -19.22 -17.06 2.48
N ASN A 98 -19.45 -15.73 2.58
CA ASN A 98 -20.71 -15.13 3.03
C ASN A 98 -21.20 -15.69 4.37
N ARG A 99 -20.30 -15.68 5.39
CA ARG A 99 -20.56 -16.21 6.73
C ARG A 99 -20.59 -15.09 7.77
N PRO A 100 -21.79 -14.55 8.06
CA PRO A 100 -21.94 -13.43 9.02
C PRO A 100 -21.38 -13.74 10.41
N GLU A 101 -21.47 -14.99 10.85
CA GLU A 101 -20.92 -15.43 12.15
C GLU A 101 -19.39 -15.28 12.23
N ASP A 102 -18.66 -15.52 11.14
CA ASP A 102 -17.22 -15.31 11.08
C ASP A 102 -16.90 -13.81 11.07
N LEU A 103 -17.69 -12.97 10.38
CA LEU A 103 -17.53 -11.50 10.42
C LEU A 103 -17.76 -10.93 11.82
N ARG A 104 -18.81 -11.38 12.51
CA ARG A 104 -19.05 -11.00 13.92
C ARG A 104 -17.89 -11.40 14.82
N LYS A 105 -17.34 -12.60 14.60
CA LYS A 105 -16.16 -13.05 15.33
C LYS A 105 -14.92 -12.19 15.01
N ALA A 106 -14.73 -11.83 13.75
CA ALA A 106 -13.65 -10.94 13.33
C ALA A 106 -13.76 -9.56 13.97
N LEU A 107 -14.96 -8.96 14.05
CA LEU A 107 -15.20 -7.69 14.74
C LEU A 107 -14.81 -7.75 16.22
N SER A 108 -15.28 -8.76 16.95
CA SER A 108 -14.91 -8.96 18.36
C SER A 108 -13.40 -9.13 18.57
N LEU A 109 -12.71 -9.79 17.63
CA LEU A 109 -11.26 -9.92 17.69
C LEU A 109 -10.55 -8.62 17.33
N ALA A 110 -11.08 -7.83 16.38
CA ALA A 110 -10.55 -6.52 16.03
C ALA A 110 -10.61 -5.54 17.22
N GLU A 111 -11.74 -5.50 17.92
CA GLU A 111 -11.87 -4.71 19.16
C GLU A 111 -10.82 -5.10 20.20
N ARG A 112 -10.61 -6.40 20.37
CA ARG A 112 -9.56 -6.91 21.26
C ARG A 112 -8.16 -6.53 20.77
N ALA A 113 -7.89 -6.60 19.45
CA ALA A 113 -6.63 -6.17 18.86
C ALA A 113 -6.36 -4.68 19.13
N MET A 114 -7.40 -3.82 19.09
CA MET A 114 -7.29 -2.39 19.43
C MET A 114 -6.81 -2.17 20.89
N VAL A 115 -7.22 -3.02 21.82
CA VAL A 115 -6.74 -2.94 23.21
C VAL A 115 -5.30 -3.43 23.30
N LEU A 116 -4.98 -4.55 22.67
CA LEU A 116 -3.66 -5.16 22.75
C LEU A 116 -2.57 -4.36 22.02
N ILE A 117 -2.92 -3.66 20.93
CA ILE A 117 -1.95 -2.89 20.15
C ILE A 117 -1.24 -1.80 20.96
N THR A 118 -1.88 -1.27 22.00
CA THR A 118 -1.30 -0.25 22.88
C THR A 118 -0.35 -0.85 23.91
N GLN A 119 -0.45 -2.14 24.19
CA GLN A 119 0.29 -2.85 25.22
C GLN A 119 1.49 -3.64 24.67
N ASP A 120 1.50 -3.95 23.38
CA ASP A 120 2.55 -4.75 22.74
C ASP A 120 3.66 -3.85 22.19
N GLN A 121 4.83 -3.87 22.83
CA GLN A 121 6.02 -3.12 22.41
C GLN A 121 6.80 -3.81 21.29
N GLU A 122 6.62 -5.12 21.11
CA GLU A 122 7.34 -5.93 20.10
C GLU A 122 6.55 -6.12 18.80
N ARG A 123 5.37 -5.50 18.68
CA ARG A 123 4.50 -5.62 17.50
C ARG A 123 5.18 -5.25 16.19
N GLU A 124 4.71 -5.82 15.11
CA GLU A 124 5.08 -5.39 13.76
C GLU A 124 4.73 -3.90 13.59
N LYS A 125 5.75 -3.04 13.48
CA LYS A 125 5.62 -1.57 13.51
C LYS A 125 4.75 -0.98 12.38
N HIS A 126 4.45 -1.77 11.35
CA HIS A 126 3.62 -1.34 10.22
C HIS A 126 2.11 -1.48 10.48
N ILE A 127 1.68 -2.23 11.52
CA ILE A 127 0.26 -2.32 11.90
C ILE A 127 -0.06 -1.16 12.82
N ARG A 128 -1.02 -0.34 12.42
CA ARG A 128 -1.48 0.84 13.15
C ARG A 128 -2.95 0.69 13.55
N PRO A 129 -3.41 1.39 14.60
CA PRO A 129 -4.83 1.41 14.98
C PRO A 129 -5.76 1.75 13.82
N GLU A 130 -5.35 2.68 12.95
CA GLU A 130 -6.11 3.11 11.77
C GLU A 130 -6.36 1.96 10.79
N SER A 131 -5.40 1.03 10.67
CA SER A 131 -5.56 -0.17 9.82
C SER A 131 -6.62 -1.12 10.39
N ILE A 132 -6.71 -1.22 11.73
CA ILE A 132 -7.73 -2.06 12.40
C ILE A 132 -9.11 -1.42 12.22
N TRP A 133 -9.23 -0.10 12.34
CA TRP A 133 -10.46 0.63 12.06
C TRP A 133 -10.94 0.38 10.62
N SER A 134 -10.04 0.43 9.65
CA SER A 134 -10.38 0.14 8.23
C SER A 134 -10.86 -1.31 8.06
N LEU A 135 -10.24 -2.28 8.74
CA LEU A 135 -10.71 -3.68 8.74
C LEU A 135 -12.11 -3.82 9.33
N MET A 136 -12.39 -3.18 10.47
CA MET A 136 -13.72 -3.19 11.08
C MET A 136 -14.76 -2.58 10.14
N GLY A 137 -14.43 -1.49 9.45
CA GLY A 137 -15.27 -0.90 8.42
C GLY A 137 -15.61 -1.89 7.30
N ASN A 138 -14.61 -2.63 6.80
CA ASN A 138 -14.84 -3.68 5.80
C ASN A 138 -15.80 -4.77 6.29
N TYR A 139 -15.66 -5.21 7.54
CA TYR A 139 -16.52 -6.25 8.09
C TYR A 139 -17.96 -5.76 8.28
N HIS A 140 -18.17 -4.53 8.78
CA HIS A 140 -19.49 -3.92 8.87
C HIS A 140 -20.14 -3.73 7.49
N ALA A 141 -19.38 -3.27 6.50
CA ALA A 141 -19.88 -3.13 5.12
C ALA A 141 -20.37 -4.47 4.54
N HIS A 142 -19.65 -5.57 4.78
CA HIS A 142 -20.08 -6.91 4.34
C HIS A 142 -21.26 -7.47 5.15
N LEU A 143 -21.54 -6.92 6.32
CA LEU A 143 -22.74 -7.19 7.10
C LEU A 143 -23.92 -6.28 6.70
N ASN A 144 -23.75 -5.41 5.70
CA ASN A 144 -24.68 -4.35 5.29
C ASN A 144 -24.98 -3.32 6.39
N GLU A 145 -24.07 -3.15 7.34
CA GLU A 145 -24.14 -2.18 8.42
C GLU A 145 -23.36 -0.92 8.02
N TYR A 146 -23.86 -0.21 7.00
CA TYR A 146 -23.12 0.84 6.31
C TYR A 146 -22.84 2.08 7.17
N ASP A 147 -23.74 2.44 8.08
CA ASP A 147 -23.49 3.55 9.03
C ASP A 147 -22.33 3.23 9.98
N GLU A 148 -22.26 1.99 10.49
CA GLU A 148 -21.15 1.53 11.32
C GLU A 148 -19.86 1.45 10.51
N ALA A 149 -19.95 0.97 9.26
CA ALA A 149 -18.82 0.91 8.35
C ALA A 149 -18.21 2.31 8.13
N ILE A 150 -19.04 3.32 7.84
CA ILE A 150 -18.62 4.70 7.64
C ILE A 150 -17.92 5.22 8.91
N ARG A 151 -18.51 5.03 10.10
CA ARG A 151 -17.89 5.44 11.36
C ARG A 151 -16.50 4.82 11.58
N CYS A 152 -16.38 3.52 11.29
CA CYS A 152 -15.09 2.84 11.39
C CYS A 152 -14.08 3.37 10.37
N TYR A 153 -14.49 3.56 9.12
CA TYR A 153 -13.61 4.11 8.09
C TYR A 153 -13.15 5.53 8.41
N GLU A 154 -14.03 6.39 8.94
CA GLU A 154 -13.67 7.75 9.35
C GLU A 154 -12.62 7.76 10.46
N ASN A 155 -12.74 6.88 11.47
CA ASN A 155 -11.72 6.73 12.52
C ASN A 155 -10.36 6.26 11.98
N GLY A 156 -10.35 5.51 10.88
CA GLY A 156 -9.14 5.04 10.20
C GLY A 156 -8.71 5.88 9.00
N ASN A 157 -9.35 7.04 8.71
CA ASN A 157 -9.17 7.78 7.46
C ASN A 157 -7.97 8.72 7.44
N VAL A 158 -6.78 8.20 7.73
CA VAL A 158 -5.53 8.97 7.62
C VAL A 158 -5.18 9.19 6.13
N ALA A 159 -4.93 10.44 5.77
CA ALA A 159 -4.60 10.82 4.39
C ALA A 159 -5.62 10.34 3.34
N GLU A 160 -6.89 10.35 3.70
CA GLU A 160 -8.03 10.03 2.80
C GLU A 160 -8.00 8.58 2.27
N VAL A 161 -7.31 7.66 2.95
CA VAL A 161 -7.13 6.26 2.50
C VAL A 161 -8.45 5.50 2.39
N ASN A 162 -9.45 5.87 3.21
CA ASN A 162 -10.77 5.23 3.26
C ASN A 162 -11.85 5.98 2.47
N ASP A 163 -11.56 7.10 1.81
CA ASP A 163 -12.56 7.91 1.10
C ASP A 163 -13.41 7.09 0.12
N ILE A 164 -12.78 6.19 -0.63
CA ILE A 164 -13.48 5.30 -1.57
C ILE A 164 -14.41 4.32 -0.83
N ALA A 165 -13.96 3.75 0.28
CA ALA A 165 -14.76 2.82 1.07
C ALA A 165 -15.95 3.51 1.74
N ILE A 166 -15.75 4.75 2.26
CA ILE A 166 -16.82 5.61 2.78
C ILE A 166 -17.83 5.90 1.68
N ALA A 167 -17.35 6.31 0.50
CA ALA A 167 -18.24 6.66 -0.61
C ALA A 167 -19.02 5.44 -1.13
N ASN A 168 -18.42 4.25 -1.19
CA ASN A 168 -19.14 3.02 -1.52
C ASN A 168 -20.25 2.72 -0.49
N SER A 169 -19.98 2.84 0.80
CA SER A 169 -21.00 2.69 1.84
C SER A 169 -22.09 3.75 1.75
N GLN A 170 -21.75 5.00 1.42
CA GLN A 170 -22.71 6.07 1.14
C GLN A 170 -23.59 5.75 -0.08
N THR A 171 -23.04 5.10 -1.10
CA THR A 171 -23.79 4.65 -2.29
C THR A 171 -24.85 3.63 -1.90
N GLU A 172 -24.52 2.65 -1.05
CA GLU A 172 -25.47 1.65 -0.57
C GLU A 172 -26.60 2.26 0.28
N LEU A 173 -26.31 3.37 0.98
CA LEU A 173 -27.31 4.17 1.72
C LEU A 173 -28.13 5.12 0.82
N GLY A 174 -27.88 5.17 -0.49
CA GLY A 174 -28.55 6.09 -1.41
C GLY A 174 -28.05 7.54 -1.35
N CYS A 175 -26.94 7.80 -0.66
CA CYS A 175 -26.37 9.15 -0.50
C CYS A 175 -25.45 9.52 -1.70
N TYR A 176 -25.99 9.45 -2.92
CA TYR A 176 -25.22 9.56 -4.17
C TYR A 176 -24.52 10.91 -4.34
N ASP A 177 -25.16 12.02 -3.92
CA ASP A 177 -24.60 13.36 -4.02
C ASP A 177 -23.32 13.55 -3.17
N HIS A 178 -23.18 12.78 -2.10
CA HIS A 178 -21.97 12.76 -1.26
C HIS A 178 -20.93 11.73 -1.74
N ALA A 179 -21.38 10.61 -2.31
CA ALA A 179 -20.53 9.53 -2.75
C ALA A 179 -19.78 9.86 -4.06
N LEU A 180 -20.50 10.34 -5.07
CA LEU A 180 -19.96 10.56 -6.42
C LEU A 180 -18.76 11.51 -6.47
N PRO A 181 -18.75 12.66 -5.76
CA PRO A 181 -17.58 13.54 -5.70
C PRO A 181 -16.35 12.85 -5.12
N LYS A 182 -16.48 12.05 -4.07
CA LYS A 182 -15.35 11.30 -3.46
C LYS A 182 -14.84 10.21 -4.39
N LEU A 183 -15.73 9.44 -5.02
CA LEU A 183 -15.34 8.39 -5.97
C LEU A 183 -14.62 8.98 -7.18
N SER A 184 -15.13 10.05 -7.76
CA SER A 184 -14.51 10.72 -8.90
C SER A 184 -13.15 11.31 -8.53
N ARG A 185 -13.00 11.88 -7.33
CA ARG A 185 -11.71 12.32 -6.80
C ARG A 185 -10.74 11.14 -6.66
N GLY A 186 -11.21 10.00 -6.17
CA GLY A 186 -10.42 8.77 -6.06
C GLY A 186 -9.87 8.34 -7.42
N LEU A 187 -10.65 8.43 -8.50
CA LEU A 187 -10.19 8.15 -9.86
C LEU A 187 -9.06 9.09 -10.28
N VAL A 188 -9.24 10.41 -10.13
CA VAL A 188 -8.21 11.40 -10.50
C VAL A 188 -6.93 11.21 -9.70
N VAL A 189 -7.03 11.05 -8.37
CA VAL A 189 -5.87 10.80 -7.50
C VAL A 189 -5.13 9.53 -7.90
N SER A 190 -5.86 8.46 -8.26
CA SER A 190 -5.25 7.21 -8.73
C SER A 190 -4.48 7.39 -10.03
N VAL A 191 -5.01 8.15 -10.98
CA VAL A 191 -4.32 8.49 -12.25
C VAL A 191 -3.05 9.29 -11.99
N ILE A 192 -3.11 10.31 -11.11
CA ILE A 192 -1.93 11.11 -10.76
C ILE A 192 -0.86 10.25 -10.05
N ARG A 193 -1.26 9.39 -9.13
CA ARG A 193 -0.34 8.46 -8.43
C ARG A 193 0.30 7.48 -9.40
N LEU A 194 -0.49 6.92 -10.33
CA LEU A 194 0.00 6.03 -11.38
C LEU A 194 1.04 6.72 -12.26
N PHE A 195 0.76 7.94 -12.70
CA PHE A 195 1.70 8.76 -13.48
C PHE A 195 3.01 9.02 -12.71
N ASN A 196 2.93 9.43 -11.45
CA ASN A 196 4.11 9.69 -10.64
C ASN A 196 4.96 8.43 -10.42
N ALA A 197 4.32 7.29 -10.15
CA ALA A 197 5.01 6.01 -10.00
C ALA A 197 5.66 5.57 -11.32
N ALA A 198 4.95 5.69 -12.45
CA ALA A 198 5.48 5.35 -13.76
C ALA A 198 6.68 6.24 -14.15
N THR A 199 6.60 7.55 -13.90
CA THR A 199 7.71 8.48 -14.19
C THR A 199 8.93 8.14 -13.34
N GLY A 200 8.75 7.82 -12.05
CA GLY A 200 9.81 7.33 -11.17
C GLY A 200 10.42 6.03 -11.67
N ALA A 201 9.58 5.05 -12.04
CA ALA A 201 10.03 3.78 -12.59
C ALA A 201 10.79 3.96 -13.91
N MET A 202 10.31 4.81 -14.82
CA MET A 202 11.03 5.12 -16.07
C MET A 202 12.43 5.68 -15.80
N ASN A 203 12.57 6.59 -14.84
CA ASN A 203 13.89 7.12 -14.46
C ASN A 203 14.82 6.02 -13.95
N CYS A 204 14.33 5.12 -13.13
CA CYS A 204 15.08 3.97 -12.61
C CYS A 204 15.47 3.01 -13.74
N LEU A 205 14.54 2.68 -14.63
CA LEU A 205 14.77 1.79 -15.79
C LEU A 205 15.82 2.37 -16.75
N ILE A 206 15.73 3.67 -17.05
CA ILE A 206 16.71 4.35 -17.91
C ILE A 206 18.10 4.34 -17.26
N ALA A 207 18.19 4.65 -15.96
CA ALA A 207 19.45 4.67 -15.23
C ALA A 207 20.09 3.27 -15.12
N SER A 208 19.28 2.22 -15.00
CA SER A 208 19.73 0.82 -14.90
C SER A 208 19.98 0.11 -16.23
N GLY A 209 19.91 0.81 -17.36
CA GLY A 209 20.17 0.23 -18.68
C GLY A 209 18.97 -0.54 -19.30
N ARG A 210 17.78 -0.42 -18.72
CA ARG A 210 16.54 -1.08 -19.17
C ARG A 210 15.67 -0.15 -20.01
N GLN A 211 16.24 0.49 -21.02
CA GLN A 211 15.59 1.52 -21.83
C GLN A 211 14.33 1.00 -22.55
N GLN A 212 14.36 -0.23 -23.04
CA GLN A 212 13.21 -0.81 -23.75
C GLN A 212 11.98 -0.95 -22.84
N ASP A 213 12.19 -1.31 -21.56
CA ASP A 213 11.12 -1.41 -20.57
C ASP A 213 10.53 -0.02 -20.23
N ALA A 214 11.39 1.01 -20.17
CA ALA A 214 10.94 2.39 -19.97
C ALA A 214 10.06 2.88 -21.14
N ILE A 215 10.45 2.59 -22.37
CA ILE A 215 9.67 2.92 -23.58
C ILE A 215 8.32 2.19 -23.57
N ALA A 216 8.32 0.90 -23.24
CA ALA A 216 7.10 0.10 -23.14
C ALA A 216 6.13 0.66 -22.08
N LEU A 217 6.65 1.03 -20.90
CA LEU A 217 5.87 1.64 -19.81
C LEU A 217 5.26 2.98 -20.24
N ALA A 218 6.05 3.87 -20.90
CA ALA A 218 5.55 5.14 -21.41
C ALA A 218 4.42 4.94 -22.42
N SER A 219 4.63 4.05 -23.38
CA SER A 219 3.64 3.74 -24.43
C SER A 219 2.35 3.16 -23.84
N TRP A 220 2.47 2.25 -22.86
CA TRP A 220 1.31 1.70 -22.15
C TRP A 220 0.52 2.80 -21.42
N LEU A 221 1.20 3.66 -20.65
CA LEU A 221 0.52 4.70 -19.89
C LEU A 221 -0.06 5.79 -20.78
N CYS A 222 0.61 6.19 -21.87
CA CYS A 222 0.03 7.15 -22.82
C CYS A 222 -1.31 6.63 -23.38
N ARG A 223 -1.38 5.34 -23.78
CA ARG A 223 -2.63 4.73 -24.24
C ARG A 223 -3.69 4.65 -23.13
N ALA A 224 -3.28 4.36 -21.90
CA ALA A 224 -4.21 4.33 -20.75
C ALA A 224 -4.78 5.72 -20.42
N LEU A 225 -4.06 6.78 -20.73
CA LEU A 225 -4.49 8.17 -20.56
C LEU A 225 -5.35 8.70 -21.71
N ASP A 226 -5.44 7.99 -22.85
CA ASP A 226 -6.24 8.41 -23.99
C ASP A 226 -7.72 8.44 -23.64
N GLY A 227 -8.37 9.58 -23.93
CA GLY A 227 -9.79 9.79 -23.65
C GLY A 227 -10.14 10.13 -22.20
N MET A 228 -9.13 10.31 -21.33
CA MET A 228 -9.35 10.79 -19.96
C MET A 228 -9.39 12.31 -19.85
N GLU A 229 -8.99 13.02 -20.89
CA GLU A 229 -9.09 14.49 -20.98
C GLU A 229 -10.52 14.95 -21.27
N SER A 230 -11.00 15.96 -20.53
CA SER A 230 -12.29 16.60 -20.78
C SER A 230 -12.18 17.85 -21.66
N THR A 231 -11.01 18.50 -21.67
CA THR A 231 -10.73 19.76 -22.39
C THR A 231 -9.38 19.70 -23.10
N SER A 232 -9.17 20.60 -24.07
CA SER A 232 -7.90 20.73 -24.78
C SER A 232 -6.72 21.10 -23.88
N GLY A 233 -6.97 21.84 -22.77
CA GLY A 233 -5.95 22.25 -21.80
C GLY A 233 -5.82 21.30 -20.59
N SER A 234 -6.43 20.11 -20.62
CA SER A 234 -6.35 19.16 -19.51
C SER A 234 -4.90 18.83 -19.14
N TYR A 235 -4.64 18.71 -17.83
CA TYR A 235 -3.34 18.28 -17.28
C TYR A 235 -2.84 16.95 -17.83
N ILE A 236 -3.73 16.10 -18.35
CA ILE A 236 -3.39 14.85 -19.06
C ILE A 236 -2.39 15.10 -20.20
N TRP A 237 -2.55 16.21 -20.94
CA TRP A 237 -1.62 16.55 -22.03
C TRP A 237 -0.21 16.84 -21.51
N LYS A 238 -0.10 17.52 -20.35
CA LYS A 238 1.20 17.74 -19.69
C LYS A 238 1.82 16.42 -19.19
N MET A 239 1.01 15.51 -18.67
CA MET A 239 1.47 14.16 -18.28
C MET A 239 2.02 13.42 -19.50
N LYS A 240 1.30 13.38 -20.63
CA LYS A 240 1.76 12.77 -21.87
C LYS A 240 3.06 13.40 -22.38
N THR A 241 3.18 14.75 -22.29
CA THR A 241 4.41 15.46 -22.64
C THR A 241 5.63 14.89 -21.91
N ILE A 242 5.52 14.70 -20.61
CA ILE A 242 6.61 14.17 -19.77
C ILE A 242 6.93 12.70 -20.13
N LEU A 243 5.91 11.88 -20.38
CA LEU A 243 6.09 10.48 -20.79
C LEU A 243 6.81 10.34 -22.13
N TYR A 244 6.40 11.11 -23.13
CA TYR A 244 7.05 11.14 -24.45
C TYR A 244 8.49 11.65 -24.37
N THR A 245 8.75 12.69 -23.55
CA THR A 245 10.12 13.21 -23.36
C THR A 245 11.02 12.16 -22.70
N ASN A 246 10.55 11.45 -21.68
CA ASN A 246 11.31 10.38 -21.05
C ASN A 246 11.51 9.18 -22.00
N SER A 247 10.55 8.88 -22.88
CA SER A 247 10.69 7.87 -23.93
C SER A 247 11.80 8.26 -24.93
N ALA A 248 11.82 9.54 -25.37
CA ALA A 248 12.88 10.07 -26.23
C ALA A 248 14.26 9.93 -25.57
N ARG A 249 14.36 10.23 -24.27
CA ARG A 249 15.60 10.06 -23.49
C ARG A 249 16.10 8.61 -23.50
N ALA A 250 15.20 7.65 -23.31
CA ALA A 250 15.54 6.23 -23.40
C ALA A 250 16.02 5.84 -24.79
N MET A 251 15.40 6.38 -25.85
CA MET A 251 15.78 6.10 -27.23
C MET A 251 17.15 6.68 -27.61
N VAL A 252 17.48 7.89 -27.16
CA VAL A 252 18.82 8.48 -27.36
C VAL A 252 19.89 7.57 -26.75
N ARG A 253 19.68 7.08 -25.52
CA ARG A 253 20.63 6.15 -24.86
C ARG A 253 20.77 4.81 -25.59
N MET A 254 19.84 4.46 -26.46
CA MET A 254 19.94 3.30 -27.35
C MET A 254 20.53 3.63 -28.72
N GLY A 255 20.94 4.88 -28.99
CA GLY A 255 21.40 5.35 -30.29
C GLY A 255 20.29 5.50 -31.32
N ARG A 256 19.01 5.45 -30.94
CA ARG A 256 17.84 5.51 -31.81
C ARG A 256 17.37 6.95 -32.02
N MET A 257 18.20 7.77 -32.68
CA MET A 257 17.99 9.22 -32.82
C MET A 257 16.70 9.59 -33.54
N ASN A 258 16.37 8.91 -34.64
CA ASN A 258 15.16 9.17 -35.42
C ASN A 258 13.88 8.87 -34.61
N ASP A 259 13.90 7.81 -33.81
CA ASP A 259 12.77 7.46 -32.96
C ASP A 259 12.65 8.46 -31.80
N ALA A 260 13.77 8.92 -31.23
CA ALA A 260 13.80 9.93 -30.22
C ALA A 260 13.21 11.27 -30.71
N GLU A 261 13.55 11.66 -31.95
CA GLU A 261 12.96 12.84 -32.60
C GLU A 261 11.44 12.70 -32.72
N LEU A 262 10.97 11.53 -33.16
CA LEU A 262 9.52 11.26 -33.25
C LEU A 262 8.82 11.41 -31.89
N GLN A 263 9.41 10.89 -30.83
CA GLN A 263 8.85 11.03 -29.48
C GLN A 263 8.87 12.49 -29.00
N LEU A 264 9.92 13.26 -29.28
CA LEU A 264 9.95 14.69 -28.95
C LEU A 264 8.92 15.49 -29.74
N ARG A 265 8.66 15.15 -31.01
CA ARG A 265 7.54 15.74 -31.78
C ARG A 265 6.19 15.49 -31.10
N GLN A 266 5.94 14.28 -30.62
CA GLN A 266 4.73 13.96 -29.85
C GLN A 266 4.67 14.73 -28.53
N ALA A 267 5.79 14.86 -27.80
CA ALA A 267 5.89 15.65 -26.60
C ALA A 267 5.54 17.12 -26.86
N ILE A 268 6.12 17.72 -27.91
CA ILE A 268 5.85 19.11 -28.32
C ILE A 268 4.38 19.30 -28.74
N HIS A 269 3.81 18.34 -29.46
CA HIS A 269 2.39 18.38 -29.82
C HIS A 269 1.49 18.41 -28.58
N CYS A 270 1.73 17.52 -27.60
CA CYS A 270 1.00 17.50 -26.35
C CYS A 270 1.21 18.78 -25.54
N ALA A 271 2.45 19.29 -25.51
CA ALA A 271 2.78 20.52 -24.81
C ALA A 271 2.04 21.72 -25.39
N ARG A 272 2.03 21.88 -26.71
CA ARG A 272 1.29 22.97 -27.40
C ARG A 272 -0.21 22.92 -27.12
N ARG A 273 -0.79 21.72 -27.05
CA ARG A 273 -2.21 21.55 -26.68
C ARG A 273 -2.50 22.00 -25.24
N PHE A 274 -1.65 21.61 -24.30
CA PHE A 274 -1.79 22.07 -22.92
C PHE A 274 -1.58 23.59 -22.80
N ASP A 275 -0.48 24.10 -23.37
CA ASP A 275 -0.05 25.48 -23.21
C ASP A 275 -0.97 26.50 -23.93
N ALA A 276 -1.82 26.05 -24.88
CA ALA A 276 -2.81 26.89 -25.52
C ALA A 276 -3.93 27.36 -24.55
N ALA A 277 -4.27 26.56 -23.55
CA ALA A 277 -5.26 26.90 -22.51
C ALA A 277 -4.97 26.08 -21.24
N PRO A 278 -3.87 26.38 -20.51
CA PRO A 278 -3.40 25.53 -19.42
C PRO A 278 -4.43 25.42 -18.30
N SER A 279 -4.77 24.18 -17.92
CA SER A 279 -5.63 23.93 -16.79
C SER A 279 -4.98 22.96 -15.81
N TYR A 280 -4.71 23.46 -14.61
CA TYR A 280 -4.29 22.66 -13.45
C TYR A 280 -5.46 22.22 -12.59
N SER A 281 -6.69 22.40 -13.09
CA SER A 281 -7.90 21.96 -12.41
C SER A 281 -8.13 20.47 -12.61
N VAL A 282 -8.58 19.78 -11.55
CA VAL A 282 -9.06 18.40 -11.64
C VAL A 282 -10.28 18.28 -12.57
N ASN A 283 -11.01 19.36 -12.84
CA ASN A 283 -12.14 19.40 -13.79
C ASN A 283 -11.68 19.16 -15.25
N GLY A 284 -10.40 19.25 -15.53
CA GLY A 284 -9.79 18.84 -16.78
C GLY A 284 -9.82 17.30 -17.03
N PHE A 285 -10.19 16.49 -16.04
CA PHE A 285 -10.35 15.05 -16.15
C PHE A 285 -11.81 14.69 -16.48
N ARG A 286 -12.01 13.78 -17.41
CA ARG A 286 -13.32 13.48 -18.00
C ARG A 286 -14.37 12.94 -17.01
N PHE A 287 -14.01 12.20 -16.04
CA PHE A 287 -14.94 11.56 -15.10
C PHE A 287 -14.79 12.16 -13.70
N TYR A 288 -14.79 13.50 -13.60
CA TYR A 288 -14.75 14.21 -12.36
C TYR A 288 -16.06 14.99 -12.14
N TRP A 289 -16.68 14.80 -10.97
CA TRP A 289 -17.98 15.41 -10.58
C TRP A 289 -17.91 16.03 -9.17
N GLY A 290 -16.79 16.53 -8.77
CA GLY A 290 -16.59 17.17 -7.47
C GLY A 290 -16.37 18.66 -7.57
N GLU A 291 -16.03 19.26 -6.44
CA GLU A 291 -15.61 20.66 -6.37
C GLU A 291 -14.30 20.88 -7.11
N GLU A 292 -14.15 22.07 -7.69
CA GLU A 292 -12.91 22.43 -8.36
C GLU A 292 -11.73 22.46 -7.38
N LYS A 293 -10.69 21.70 -7.72
CA LYS A 293 -9.42 21.67 -6.98
C LYS A 293 -8.25 21.78 -7.94
N SER A 294 -7.18 22.42 -7.49
CA SER A 294 -5.94 22.56 -8.26
C SER A 294 -5.02 21.36 -8.05
N ILE A 295 -4.36 20.95 -9.14
CA ILE A 295 -3.28 19.96 -9.11
C ILE A 295 -1.99 20.70 -8.78
N LEU A 296 -1.30 20.25 -7.74
CA LEU A 296 0.03 20.76 -7.41
C LEU A 296 1.05 20.15 -8.37
N ASP A 297 1.66 20.97 -9.19
CA ASP A 297 2.67 20.57 -10.17
C ASP A 297 3.99 21.34 -9.95
N ILE A 298 5.09 20.60 -9.93
CA ILE A 298 6.46 21.11 -9.76
C ILE A 298 7.30 21.00 -11.03
N THR A 299 6.72 20.56 -12.15
CA THR A 299 7.47 20.24 -13.38
C THR A 299 7.72 21.46 -14.27
N GLY A 300 7.16 22.64 -13.94
CA GLY A 300 7.33 23.90 -14.66
C GLY A 300 5.99 24.58 -14.95
N GLU A 301 6.01 25.88 -15.24
CA GLU A 301 4.81 26.69 -15.49
C GLU A 301 4.05 26.25 -16.76
N THR A 302 4.77 25.74 -17.77
CA THR A 302 4.22 25.29 -19.04
C THR A 302 4.63 23.84 -19.32
N ALA A 303 3.94 23.18 -20.22
CA ALA A 303 4.35 21.84 -20.66
C ALA A 303 5.63 21.91 -21.51
N MET A 304 5.86 22.98 -22.24
CA MET A 304 7.13 23.20 -22.96
C MET A 304 8.31 23.35 -21.97
N SER A 305 8.12 24.06 -20.86
CA SER A 305 9.16 24.14 -19.82
C SER A 305 9.39 22.79 -19.12
N ALA A 306 8.38 21.94 -19.02
CA ALA A 306 8.53 20.58 -18.50
C ALA A 306 9.41 19.71 -19.41
N ILE A 307 9.32 19.84 -20.76
CA ILE A 307 10.25 19.19 -21.70
C ILE A 307 11.68 19.62 -21.38
N ALA A 308 11.93 20.93 -21.33
CA ALA A 308 13.27 21.48 -21.04
C ALA A 308 13.84 20.93 -19.72
N ARG A 309 13.05 20.93 -18.66
CA ARG A 309 13.45 20.36 -17.34
C ARG A 309 13.75 18.86 -17.38
N CYS A 310 12.99 18.09 -18.17
CA CYS A 310 13.26 16.67 -18.35
C CYS A 310 14.56 16.41 -19.12
N ILE A 311 14.87 17.26 -20.10
CA ILE A 311 16.10 17.20 -20.90
C ILE A 311 17.31 17.65 -20.06
N ASP A 312 17.14 18.66 -19.20
CA ASP A 312 18.22 19.26 -18.39
C ASP A 312 18.67 18.40 -17.19
N ARG A 313 18.09 17.24 -17.00
CA ARG A 313 18.59 16.28 -16.03
C ARG A 313 20.06 15.92 -16.33
N ASN A 314 20.83 15.65 -15.28
CA ASN A 314 22.21 15.20 -15.45
C ASN A 314 22.20 13.77 -16.01
N ASP A 315 22.23 13.67 -17.34
CA ASP A 315 22.07 12.41 -18.10
C ASP A 315 22.94 12.49 -19.38
N ASP A 316 23.47 11.34 -19.81
CA ASP A 316 24.29 11.21 -21.01
C ASP A 316 23.53 11.59 -22.30
N ALA A 317 22.20 11.47 -22.31
CA ALA A 317 21.35 11.84 -23.43
C ALA A 317 21.07 13.36 -23.55
N ARG A 318 21.59 14.20 -22.65
CA ARG A 318 21.22 15.62 -22.54
C ARG A 318 21.61 16.44 -23.76
N ALA A 319 22.81 16.23 -24.29
CA ALA A 319 23.32 17.03 -25.41
C ALA A 319 22.51 16.79 -26.68
N GLU A 320 22.31 15.55 -27.03
CA GLU A 320 21.57 15.10 -28.22
C GLU A 320 20.09 15.51 -28.12
N LEU A 321 19.47 15.36 -26.94
CA LEU A 321 18.08 15.79 -26.74
C LEU A 321 17.90 17.30 -26.88
N ARG A 322 18.85 18.10 -26.38
CA ARG A 322 18.84 19.56 -26.55
C ARG A 322 18.95 19.95 -28.01
N GLU A 323 19.85 19.32 -28.77
CA GLU A 323 20.02 19.59 -30.19
C GLU A 323 18.73 19.27 -30.97
N ILE A 324 18.16 18.08 -30.75
CA ILE A 324 16.90 17.68 -31.40
C ILE A 324 15.78 18.62 -31.01
N PHE A 325 15.64 18.96 -29.73
CA PHE A 325 14.58 19.83 -29.23
C PHE A 325 14.70 21.25 -29.83
N ALA A 326 15.89 21.83 -29.85
CA ALA A 326 16.14 23.15 -30.46
C ALA A 326 15.77 23.18 -31.97
N ARG A 327 16.17 22.14 -32.71
CA ARG A 327 15.82 22.00 -34.13
C ARG A 327 14.30 21.88 -34.35
N LEU A 328 13.56 21.25 -33.44
CA LEU A 328 12.11 21.09 -33.55
C LEU A 328 11.33 22.34 -33.16
N GLN A 329 11.97 23.31 -32.51
CA GLN A 329 11.37 24.60 -32.16
C GLN A 329 11.61 25.68 -33.20
N ALA A 330 12.69 25.55 -34.01
CA ALA A 330 13.01 26.43 -35.13
C ALA A 330 12.06 26.22 -36.33
#